data_30d081a1c93e46e2c0133ec31878689e
#
_entry.id   30d081a1c93e46e2c0133ec31878689e
#
_cell.length_a   1.000
_cell.length_b   1.000
_cell.length_c   1.000
_cell.angle_alpha   90.00
_cell.angle_beta   90.00
_cell.angle_gamma   90.00
#
_symmetry.space_group_name_H-M   'P 1'
#
loop_
_entity.id
_entity.type
_entity.pdbx_description
1 polymer ?
#
loop_
_entity_poly.entity_id
_entity_poly.type
_entity_poly.pdbx_seq_one_letter_code
_entity_poly.pdbx_strand_id
1 'polypeptide(L)'
;MSEAQEPLPWGRSTATAAVLEQLATERLLPINHDSERPAWIPPRPEETEPNPPDGYIMSLVRLHERGFGVPVGRFMHALCGYYGVEMHNFSPNSISQVAVFVAVCEGNLGIEAHWDLWIHLFRGELYIENVRGPPEEVRPRVDSH
;
A
#
# COMPACT_ATOMS: atom_id res chain seq x y z
N MET A 1 32.79 7.12 -20.69
CA MET A 1 31.83 8.00 -19.99
C MET A 1 30.50 7.28 -19.97
N SER A 2 30.16 6.74 -18.82
CA SER A 2 28.83 6.12 -18.62
C SER A 2 27.85 7.28 -18.38
N GLU A 3 26.97 7.56 -19.33
CA GLU A 3 25.83 8.40 -19.06
C GLU A 3 25.00 7.70 -17.97
N ALA A 4 24.95 8.32 -16.79
CA ALA A 4 24.03 7.91 -15.76
C ALA A 4 22.61 8.04 -16.34
N GLN A 5 22.01 6.93 -16.69
CA GLN A 5 20.64 6.87 -17.17
C GLN A 5 19.75 7.33 -16.00
N GLU A 6 19.10 8.48 -16.17
CA GLU A 6 18.13 8.95 -15.19
C GLU A 6 17.06 7.87 -14.95
N PRO A 7 16.66 7.64 -13.69
CA PRO A 7 15.61 6.69 -13.39
C PRO A 7 14.36 7.05 -14.20
N LEU A 8 13.74 6.04 -14.81
CA LEU A 8 12.49 6.24 -15.55
C LEU A 8 11.46 6.87 -14.61
N PRO A 9 10.91 8.04 -14.96
CA PRO A 9 9.92 8.69 -14.10
C PRO A 9 8.71 7.78 -13.92
N TRP A 10 8.11 7.83 -12.75
CA TRP A 10 6.81 7.22 -12.52
C TRP A 10 5.82 7.72 -13.58
N GLY A 11 5.04 6.83 -14.14
CA GLY A 11 3.96 7.24 -15.05
C GLY A 11 2.97 8.15 -14.33
N ARG A 12 2.24 8.96 -15.09
CA ARG A 12 1.16 9.78 -14.52
C ARG A 12 0.13 8.88 -13.85
N SER A 13 -0.33 9.29 -12.69
CA SER A 13 -1.36 8.56 -11.95
C SER A 13 -2.69 8.57 -12.74
N THR A 14 -3.34 7.41 -12.77
CA THR A 14 -4.71 7.26 -13.26
C THR A 14 -5.75 7.47 -12.15
N ALA A 15 -5.31 7.65 -10.90
CA ALA A 15 -6.17 7.93 -9.77
C ALA A 15 -6.64 9.39 -9.83
N THR A 16 -7.81 9.61 -10.38
CA THR A 16 -8.48 10.91 -10.42
C THR A 16 -9.37 11.10 -9.19
N ALA A 17 -9.77 12.35 -8.92
CA ALA A 17 -10.74 12.63 -7.85
C ALA A 17 -12.03 11.80 -8.02
N ALA A 18 -12.52 11.65 -9.25
CA ALA A 18 -13.72 10.84 -9.53
C ALA A 18 -13.54 9.35 -9.17
N VAL A 19 -12.38 8.77 -9.44
CA VAL A 19 -12.05 7.38 -9.05
C VAL A 19 -12.04 7.24 -7.54
N LEU A 20 -11.44 8.18 -6.82
CA LEU A 20 -11.35 8.14 -5.36
C LEU A 20 -12.73 8.35 -4.71
N GLU A 21 -13.57 9.22 -5.25
CA GLU A 21 -14.96 9.38 -4.80
C GLU A 21 -15.80 8.11 -5.01
N GLN A 22 -15.59 7.41 -6.12
CA GLN A 22 -16.21 6.12 -6.35
C GLN A 22 -15.78 5.09 -5.30
N LEU A 23 -14.49 4.99 -5.00
CA LEU A 23 -13.99 4.11 -3.93
C LEU A 23 -14.57 4.47 -2.56
N ALA A 24 -14.76 5.75 -2.27
CA ALA A 24 -15.43 6.18 -1.04
C ALA A 24 -16.91 5.78 -1.02
N THR A 25 -17.59 5.85 -2.14
CA THR A 25 -18.98 5.37 -2.30
C THR A 25 -19.09 3.85 -2.09
N GLU A 26 -18.11 3.11 -2.56
CA GLU A 26 -17.99 1.66 -2.36
C GLU A 26 -17.48 1.27 -0.96
N ARG A 27 -17.23 2.25 -0.10
CA ARG A 27 -16.69 2.08 1.27
C ARG A 27 -15.30 1.48 1.34
N LEU A 28 -14.52 1.59 0.28
CA LEU A 28 -13.11 1.20 0.24
C LEU A 28 -12.19 2.33 0.71
N LEU A 29 -12.66 3.56 0.68
CA LEU A 29 -12.05 4.74 1.27
C LEU A 29 -13.05 5.45 2.21
N PRO A 30 -12.56 6.16 3.24
CA PRO A 30 -13.43 7.01 4.04
C PRO A 30 -13.97 8.17 3.20
N ILE A 31 -15.15 8.66 3.56
CA ILE A 31 -15.73 9.84 2.94
C ILE A 31 -14.98 11.09 3.47
N ASN A 32 -14.61 11.98 2.57
CA ASN A 32 -14.03 13.27 2.96
C ASN A 32 -15.11 14.19 3.55
N HIS A 33 -15.13 14.32 4.86
CA HIS A 33 -16.05 15.22 5.57
C HIS A 33 -15.41 16.57 5.91
N ASP A 34 -14.10 16.60 6.01
CA ASP A 34 -13.33 17.77 6.42
C ASP A 34 -12.50 18.30 5.25
N SER A 35 -12.79 19.51 4.82
CA SER A 35 -12.05 20.16 3.74
C SER A 35 -10.65 20.64 4.15
N GLU A 36 -10.43 20.86 5.46
CA GLU A 36 -9.13 21.30 5.97
C GLU A 36 -8.17 20.12 6.17
N ARG A 37 -8.72 18.96 6.55
CA ARG A 37 -7.95 17.72 6.72
C ARG A 37 -8.63 16.53 6.04
N PRO A 38 -8.61 16.50 4.70
CA PRO A 38 -9.22 15.41 3.98
C PRO A 38 -8.56 14.07 4.30
N ALA A 39 -9.34 13.00 4.34
CA ALA A 39 -8.85 11.65 4.60
C ALA A 39 -7.96 11.13 3.45
N TRP A 40 -8.17 11.62 2.25
CA TRP A 40 -7.36 11.32 1.06
C TRP A 40 -7.27 12.53 0.14
N ILE A 41 -6.18 12.60 -0.60
CA ILE A 41 -5.89 13.67 -1.55
C ILE A 41 -5.57 13.04 -2.90
N PRO A 42 -6.27 13.42 -4.00
CA PRO A 42 -5.92 12.94 -5.32
C PRO A 42 -4.56 13.50 -5.76
N PRO A 43 -3.77 12.73 -6.51
CA PRO A 43 -2.53 13.23 -7.08
C PRO A 43 -2.81 14.34 -8.08
N ARG A 44 -1.89 15.28 -8.20
CA ARG A 44 -1.97 16.34 -9.21
C ARG A 44 -1.75 15.76 -10.60
N PRO A 45 -2.49 16.24 -11.62
CA PRO A 45 -2.36 15.69 -12.97
C PRO A 45 -0.95 15.80 -13.60
N GLU A 46 -0.19 16.78 -13.15
CA GLU A 46 1.20 17.02 -13.62
C GLU A 46 2.26 16.25 -12.84
N GLU A 47 1.91 15.66 -11.69
CA GLU A 47 2.88 14.93 -10.87
C GLU A 47 3.26 13.60 -11.52
N THR A 48 4.54 13.40 -11.68
CA THR A 48 5.13 12.13 -12.16
C THR A 48 5.79 11.34 -11.01
N GLU A 49 6.03 11.99 -9.87
CA GLU A 49 6.56 11.38 -8.67
C GLU A 49 5.64 11.66 -7.48
N PRO A 50 5.41 10.66 -6.61
CA PRO A 50 4.61 10.87 -5.41
C PRO A 50 5.29 11.87 -4.47
N ASN A 51 4.59 12.93 -4.13
CA ASN A 51 5.04 13.92 -3.17
C ASN A 51 3.91 14.26 -2.19
N PRO A 52 3.61 13.37 -1.23
CA PRO A 52 2.55 13.60 -0.27
C PRO A 52 2.87 14.80 0.61
N PRO A 53 1.88 15.65 0.94
CA PRO A 53 2.07 16.72 1.90
C PRO A 53 2.33 16.17 3.31
N ASP A 54 2.81 17.03 4.20
CA ASP A 54 3.11 16.68 5.59
C ASP A 54 1.89 16.05 6.29
N GLY A 55 2.14 14.94 6.95
CA GLY A 55 1.09 14.16 7.63
C GLY A 55 0.34 13.17 6.74
N TYR A 56 0.69 13.10 5.46
CA TYR A 56 0.13 12.13 4.52
C TYR A 56 1.19 11.14 4.03
N ILE A 57 0.74 9.98 3.63
CA ILE A 57 1.57 8.96 3.00
C ILE A 57 1.01 8.63 1.62
N MET A 58 1.89 8.15 0.74
CA MET A 58 1.45 7.60 -0.54
C MET A 58 0.75 6.26 -0.32
N SER A 59 -0.36 6.07 -1.00
CA SER A 59 -1.01 4.78 -1.11
C SER A 59 -1.40 4.48 -2.56
N LEU A 60 -1.69 3.22 -2.85
CA LEU A 60 -2.07 2.77 -4.17
C LEU A 60 -3.54 2.34 -4.18
N VAL A 61 -4.29 2.77 -5.19
CA VAL A 61 -5.71 2.40 -5.37
C VAL A 61 -5.90 0.88 -5.30
N ARG A 62 -5.04 0.10 -5.93
CA ARG A 62 -5.10 -1.36 -5.93
C ARG A 62 -5.04 -1.99 -4.54
N LEU A 63 -4.37 -1.36 -3.58
CA LEU A 63 -4.31 -1.85 -2.21
C LEU A 63 -5.67 -1.71 -1.52
N HIS A 64 -6.36 -0.59 -1.74
CA HIS A 64 -7.71 -0.36 -1.20
C HIS A 64 -8.75 -1.28 -1.81
N GLU A 65 -8.66 -1.56 -3.11
CA GLU A 65 -9.49 -2.55 -3.79
C GLU A 65 -9.31 -3.97 -3.21
N ARG A 66 -8.16 -4.26 -2.59
CA ARG A 66 -7.83 -5.54 -1.97
C ARG A 66 -8.06 -5.59 -0.47
N GLY A 67 -8.67 -4.57 0.12
CA GLY A 67 -9.06 -4.55 1.52
C GLY A 67 -8.12 -3.77 2.45
N PHE A 68 -7.18 -3.00 1.89
CA PHE A 68 -6.38 -2.08 2.69
C PHE A 68 -7.25 -0.96 3.24
N GLY A 69 -7.43 -0.94 4.57
CA GLY A 69 -8.28 0.03 5.25
C GLY A 69 -7.56 1.32 5.65
N VAL A 70 -8.32 2.40 5.78
CA VAL A 70 -7.89 3.68 6.35
C VAL A 70 -8.87 4.07 7.45
N PRO A 71 -8.39 4.38 8.67
CA PRO A 71 -7.00 4.39 9.12
C PRO A 71 -6.38 2.99 9.15
N VAL A 72 -5.06 2.95 8.98
CA VAL A 72 -4.32 1.69 8.93
C VAL A 72 -4.38 0.98 10.29
N GLY A 73 -4.75 -0.28 10.29
CA GLY A 73 -4.88 -1.08 11.49
C GLY A 73 -3.55 -1.38 12.18
N ARG A 74 -3.60 -1.68 13.49
CA ARG A 74 -2.41 -2.01 14.30
C ARG A 74 -1.60 -3.15 13.71
N PHE A 75 -2.28 -4.17 13.21
CA PHE A 75 -1.62 -5.34 12.63
C PHE A 75 -0.78 -4.98 11.41
N MET A 76 -1.30 -4.15 10.51
CA MET A 76 -0.55 -3.70 9.34
C MET A 76 0.68 -2.87 9.71
N HIS A 77 0.55 -1.98 10.70
CA HIS A 77 1.70 -1.26 11.25
C HIS A 77 2.76 -2.19 11.84
N ALA A 78 2.32 -3.21 12.59
CA ALA A 78 3.23 -4.19 13.16
C ALA A 78 3.97 -4.99 12.09
N LEU A 79 3.29 -5.38 11.01
CA LEU A 79 3.92 -6.07 9.88
C LEU A 79 4.94 -5.19 9.15
N CYS A 80 4.62 -3.94 8.90
CA CYS A 80 5.56 -2.99 8.31
C CYS A 80 6.82 -2.86 9.16
N GLY A 81 6.67 -2.74 10.48
CA GLY A 81 7.79 -2.70 11.42
C GLY A 81 8.60 -3.99 11.44
N TYR A 82 7.93 -5.14 11.45
CA TYR A 82 8.59 -6.44 11.45
C TYR A 82 9.43 -6.70 10.20
N TYR A 83 8.87 -6.42 9.01
CA TYR A 83 9.57 -6.61 7.74
C TYR A 83 10.49 -5.45 7.38
N GLY A 84 10.41 -4.31 8.07
CA GLY A 84 11.20 -3.12 7.76
C GLY A 84 10.85 -2.50 6.41
N VAL A 85 9.57 -2.53 6.04
CA VAL A 85 9.07 -2.04 4.76
C VAL A 85 7.95 -1.03 4.95
N GLU A 86 7.69 -0.25 3.91
CA GLU A 86 6.56 0.67 3.86
C GLU A 86 5.31 -0.03 3.30
N MET A 87 4.14 0.52 3.58
CA MET A 87 2.85 -0.09 3.20
C MET A 87 2.72 -0.32 1.70
N HIS A 88 3.22 0.59 0.88
CA HIS A 88 3.16 0.47 -0.58
C HIS A 88 4.12 -0.60 -1.16
N ASN A 89 5.02 -1.15 -0.35
CA ASN A 89 5.88 -2.26 -0.77
C ASN A 89 5.16 -3.61 -0.77
N PHE A 90 4.00 -3.72 -0.12
CA PHE A 90 3.20 -4.94 -0.16
C PHE A 90 2.54 -5.11 -1.52
N SER A 91 2.51 -6.35 -2.02
CA SER A 91 1.75 -6.67 -3.21
C SER A 91 0.24 -6.62 -2.94
N PRO A 92 -0.60 -6.40 -3.97
CA PRO A 92 -2.06 -6.49 -3.81
C PRO A 92 -2.53 -7.84 -3.25
N ASN A 93 -1.88 -8.94 -3.63
CA ASN A 93 -2.18 -10.27 -3.10
C ASN A 93 -1.82 -10.39 -1.62
N SER A 94 -0.69 -9.85 -1.19
CA SER A 94 -0.31 -9.81 0.22
C SER A 94 -1.30 -9.01 1.05
N ILE A 95 -1.80 -7.88 0.55
CA ILE A 95 -2.84 -7.10 1.23
C ILE A 95 -4.14 -7.91 1.37
N SER A 96 -4.55 -8.66 0.34
CA SER A 96 -5.72 -9.55 0.42
C SER A 96 -5.52 -10.63 1.50
N GLN A 97 -4.34 -11.23 1.59
CA GLN A 97 -4.03 -12.23 2.63
C GLN A 97 -4.05 -11.62 4.03
N VAL A 98 -3.50 -10.42 4.20
CA VAL A 98 -3.57 -9.68 5.48
C VAL A 98 -5.02 -9.41 5.87
N ALA A 99 -5.84 -8.94 4.95
CA ALA A 99 -7.25 -8.66 5.21
C ALA A 99 -8.02 -9.94 5.64
N VAL A 100 -7.80 -11.06 4.97
CA VAL A 100 -8.40 -12.34 5.34
C VAL A 100 -7.92 -12.81 6.70
N PHE A 101 -6.63 -12.72 6.97
CA PHE A 101 -6.05 -13.09 8.26
C PHE A 101 -6.66 -12.30 9.42
N VAL A 102 -6.75 -10.99 9.30
CA VAL A 102 -7.39 -10.13 10.30
C VAL A 102 -8.86 -10.49 10.49
N ALA A 103 -9.60 -10.69 9.39
CA ALA A 103 -11.01 -11.07 9.44
C ALA A 103 -11.23 -12.41 10.14
N VAL A 104 -10.38 -13.39 9.88
CA VAL A 104 -10.47 -14.71 10.55
C VAL A 104 -10.13 -14.60 12.03
N CYS A 105 -9.05 -13.94 12.38
CA CYS A 105 -8.63 -13.78 13.78
C CYS A 105 -9.68 -13.01 14.60
N GLU A 106 -10.02 -11.81 14.17
CA GLU A 106 -10.83 -10.88 14.94
C GLU A 106 -12.33 -11.12 14.74
N GLY A 107 -12.75 -11.47 13.53
CA GLY A 107 -14.16 -11.70 13.20
C GLY A 107 -14.68 -13.09 13.57
N ASN A 108 -13.90 -14.13 13.32
CA ASN A 108 -14.36 -15.51 13.54
C ASN A 108 -13.84 -16.15 14.81
N LEU A 109 -12.55 -15.95 15.13
CA LEU A 109 -11.92 -16.60 16.29
C LEU A 109 -11.98 -15.74 17.56
N GLY A 110 -12.27 -14.44 17.43
CA GLY A 110 -12.31 -13.52 18.57
C GLY A 110 -10.95 -13.30 19.22
N ILE A 111 -9.85 -13.49 18.49
CA ILE A 111 -8.49 -13.24 18.93
C ILE A 111 -7.90 -12.04 18.20
N GLU A 112 -6.98 -11.34 18.84
CA GLU A 112 -6.25 -10.27 18.20
C GLU A 112 -5.35 -10.82 17.08
N ALA A 113 -5.39 -10.19 15.90
CA ALA A 113 -4.42 -10.45 14.84
C ALA A 113 -3.04 -9.98 15.31
N HIS A 114 -2.10 -10.92 15.38
CA HIS A 114 -0.76 -10.67 15.87
C HIS A 114 0.28 -11.17 14.88
N TRP A 115 1.39 -10.44 14.74
CA TRP A 115 2.47 -10.79 13.81
C TRP A 115 3.15 -12.13 14.16
N ASP A 116 3.20 -12.52 15.43
CA ASP A 116 3.72 -13.82 15.84
C ASP A 116 2.96 -14.99 15.20
N LEU A 117 1.63 -14.93 15.19
CA LEU A 117 0.82 -15.93 14.52
C LEU A 117 0.97 -15.86 13.01
N TRP A 118 1.05 -14.65 12.46
CA TRP A 118 1.27 -14.42 11.04
C TRP A 118 2.54 -15.11 10.53
N ILE A 119 3.68 -14.89 11.20
CA ILE A 119 4.96 -15.47 10.76
C ILE A 119 5.04 -16.99 10.86
N HIS A 120 4.20 -17.61 11.66
CA HIS A 120 4.06 -19.07 11.73
C HIS A 120 3.25 -19.62 10.56
N LEU A 121 2.29 -18.87 10.06
CA LEU A 121 1.39 -19.30 8.98
C LEU A 121 1.86 -18.87 7.60
N PHE A 122 2.54 -17.74 7.51
CA PHE A 122 2.94 -17.13 6.25
C PHE A 122 4.45 -16.87 6.23
N ARG A 123 5.02 -17.08 5.07
CA ARG A 123 6.42 -16.76 4.81
C ARG A 123 6.49 -15.49 3.98
N GLY A 124 7.11 -14.46 4.53
CA GLY A 124 7.42 -13.24 3.79
C GLY A 124 8.65 -13.44 2.93
N GLU A 125 8.54 -13.24 1.63
CA GLU A 125 9.68 -13.22 0.70
C GLU A 125 9.82 -11.84 0.09
N LEU A 126 11.05 -11.34 0.06
CA LEU A 126 11.39 -10.09 -0.59
C LEU A 126 11.63 -10.38 -2.06
N TYR A 127 10.69 -9.97 -2.90
CA TYR A 127 10.88 -9.99 -4.33
C TYR A 127 11.53 -8.70 -4.79
N ILE A 128 12.67 -8.86 -5.44
CA ILE A 128 13.32 -7.80 -6.16
C ILE A 128 12.84 -7.90 -7.60
N GLU A 129 11.87 -7.07 -7.97
CA GLU A 129 11.41 -7.03 -9.33
C GLU A 129 12.48 -6.36 -10.18
N ASN A 130 13.16 -7.15 -11.02
CA ASN A 130 13.98 -6.59 -12.09
C ASN A 130 13.04 -5.96 -13.11
N VAL A 131 12.67 -4.73 -12.88
CA VAL A 131 12.12 -3.91 -13.95
C VAL A 131 13.17 -3.91 -15.05
N ARG A 132 12.81 -4.23 -16.29
CA ARG A 132 13.69 -4.10 -17.45
C ARG A 132 14.08 -2.64 -17.63
N GLY A 133 15.00 -2.21 -16.85
CA GLY A 133 15.69 -0.95 -16.79
C GLY A 133 17.16 -1.25 -16.49
N PRO A 134 18.04 -0.31 -16.51
CA PRO A 134 19.43 -0.51 -16.13
C PRO A 134 19.51 -1.18 -14.75
N PRO A 135 20.49 -2.05 -14.51
CA PRO A 135 20.56 -2.98 -13.38
C PRO A 135 20.60 -2.35 -11.98
N GLU A 136 20.39 -1.06 -11.87
CA GLU A 136 20.53 -0.30 -10.62
C GLU A 136 19.19 0.03 -9.92
N GLU A 137 18.04 -0.21 -10.54
CA GLU A 137 16.74 0.04 -9.91
C GLU A 137 16.06 -1.28 -9.47
N VAL A 138 16.50 -1.74 -8.35
CA VAL A 138 15.89 -2.86 -7.65
C VAL A 138 14.85 -2.31 -6.66
N ARG A 139 13.57 -2.50 -6.92
CA ARG A 139 12.51 -2.16 -5.97
C ARG A 139 12.14 -3.40 -5.17
N PRO A 140 12.28 -3.38 -3.85
CA PRO A 140 11.83 -4.50 -3.04
C PRO A 140 10.29 -4.60 -3.05
N ARG A 141 9.78 -5.76 -3.37
CA ARG A 141 8.37 -6.12 -3.23
C ARG A 141 8.27 -7.24 -2.21
N VAL A 142 7.39 -7.08 -1.25
CA VAL A 142 7.12 -8.13 -0.26
C VAL A 142 5.87 -8.88 -0.69
N ASP A 143 6.04 -10.13 -1.05
CA ASP A 143 4.96 -11.08 -1.25
C ASP A 143 4.93 -12.06 -0.08
N SER A 144 3.77 -12.29 0.49
CA SER A 144 3.54 -13.34 1.47
C SER A 144 2.96 -14.57 0.76
N HIS A 145 3.56 -15.68 0.97
CA HIS A 145 3.10 -16.98 0.50
C HIS A 145 2.43 -17.75 1.64
#